data_e21d4ed5eb776c86154c7c95a3d01718
#
_entry.id   e21d4ed5eb776c86154c7c95a3d01718
#
_cell.length_a   1.000
_cell.length_b   1.000
_cell.length_c   1.000
_cell.angle_alpha   90.00
_cell.angle_beta   90.00
_cell.angle_gamma   90.00
#
_symmetry.space_group_name_H-M   'P 1'
#
loop_
_entity.id
_entity.type
_entity.pdbx_description
1 polymer ?
#
loop_
_entity_poly.entity_id
_entity_poly.type
_entity_poly.pdbx_seq_one_letter_code
_entity_poly.pdbx_strand_id
1 'polypeptide(L)' 'MNTFEKVAELLAQRKGTTADQIALESKFQDLKLDSLDVAELVMDLEDAFSVTIEINKDMVAVKDLVKAIDEAKE' A
#
# COMPACT_ATOMS: atom_id res chain seq x y z
N MET A 1 5.09 1.48 -14.66
CA MET A 1 4.27 1.91 -13.51
C MET A 1 5.18 2.08 -12.31
N ASN A 2 5.12 3.21 -11.63
CA ASN A 2 5.98 3.42 -10.46
C ASN A 2 5.36 2.77 -9.21
N THR A 3 6.13 2.78 -8.13
CA THR A 3 5.71 2.14 -6.88
C THR A 3 4.35 2.64 -6.38
N PHE A 4 4.18 3.96 -6.34
CA PHE A 4 2.93 4.54 -5.88
C PHE A 4 1.76 4.12 -6.75
N GLU A 5 1.92 4.16 -8.07
CA GLU A 5 0.83 3.80 -8.99
C GLU A 5 0.38 2.36 -8.77
N LYS A 6 1.32 1.46 -8.54
CA LYS A 6 0.98 0.05 -8.29
C LYS A 6 0.26 -0.11 -6.95
N VAL A 7 0.73 0.57 -5.92
CA VAL A 7 0.08 0.55 -4.60
C VAL A 7 -1.34 1.09 -4.72
N ALA A 8 -1.50 2.23 -5.40
CA ALA A 8 -2.81 2.85 -5.57
C ALA A 8 -3.75 1.95 -6.35
N GLU A 9 -3.25 1.29 -7.39
CA GLU A 9 -4.07 0.38 -8.21
C GLU A 9 -4.59 -0.79 -7.37
N LEU A 10 -3.72 -1.45 -6.63
CA LEU A 10 -4.12 -2.61 -5.82
C LEU A 10 -5.08 -2.20 -4.70
N LEU A 11 -4.81 -1.06 -4.09
CA LEU A 11 -5.67 -0.54 -3.02
C LEU A 11 -7.05 -0.17 -3.55
N ALA A 12 -7.09 0.47 -4.72
CA ALA A 12 -8.36 0.86 -5.34
C ALA A 12 -9.19 -0.38 -5.69
N GLN A 13 -8.57 -1.42 -6.20
CA GLN A 13 -9.26 -2.67 -6.51
C GLN A 13 -9.88 -3.29 -5.26
N ARG A 14 -9.14 -3.26 -4.16
CA ARG A 14 -9.59 -3.84 -2.89
C ARG A 14 -10.77 -3.07 -2.31
N LYS A 15 -10.78 -1.75 -2.47
CA LYS A 15 -11.83 -0.90 -1.89
C LYS A 15 -12.97 -0.58 -2.87
N GLY A 16 -12.87 -1.04 -4.10
CA GLY A 16 -13.91 -0.76 -5.10
C GLY A 16 -13.94 0.69 -5.54
N THR A 17 -12.79 1.35 -5.54
CA THR A 17 -12.67 2.74 -5.98
C THR A 17 -11.65 2.82 -7.13
N THR A 18 -11.20 4.02 -7.47
CA THR A 18 -10.24 4.22 -8.54
C THR A 18 -8.92 4.75 -7.98
N ALA A 19 -7.83 4.49 -8.70
CA ALA A 19 -6.49 4.86 -8.24
C ALA A 19 -6.34 6.38 -8.05
N ASP A 20 -7.06 7.19 -8.81
CA ASP A 20 -6.99 8.65 -8.69
C ASP A 20 -7.65 9.17 -7.41
N GLN A 21 -8.36 8.32 -6.68
CA GLN A 21 -8.89 8.68 -5.36
C GLN A 21 -7.88 8.43 -4.25
N ILE A 22 -6.72 7.88 -4.59
CA ILE A 22 -5.68 7.52 -3.63
C ILE A 22 -4.51 8.50 -3.77
N ALA A 23 -4.02 9.02 -2.65
CA ALA A 23 -2.86 9.91 -2.62
C ALA A 23 -1.80 9.38 -1.67
N LEU A 24 -0.58 9.88 -1.79
CA LEU A 24 0.50 9.48 -0.87
C LEU A 24 0.16 9.76 0.58
N GLU A 25 -0.53 10.87 0.82
CA GLU A 25 -0.93 11.28 2.17
C GLU A 25 -2.19 10.57 2.68
N SER A 26 -2.83 9.76 1.82
CA SER A 26 -4.04 9.04 2.24
C SER A 26 -3.69 8.08 3.38
N LYS A 27 -4.39 8.21 4.49
CA LYS A 27 -4.18 7.35 5.65
C LYS A 27 -5.07 6.12 5.55
N PHE A 28 -4.56 5.00 5.99
CA PHE A 28 -5.34 3.75 5.97
C PHE A 28 -6.64 3.91 6.73
N GLN A 29 -6.61 4.61 7.85
CA GLN A 29 -7.80 4.86 8.64
C GLN A 29 -8.85 5.66 7.84
N ASP A 30 -8.41 6.64 7.09
CA ASP A 30 -9.31 7.46 6.26
C ASP A 30 -9.90 6.65 5.11
N LEU A 31 -9.19 5.64 4.66
CA LEU A 31 -9.66 4.72 3.62
C LEU A 31 -10.46 3.56 4.19
N LYS A 32 -10.68 3.56 5.50
CA LYS A 32 -11.45 2.53 6.21
C LYS A 32 -10.81 1.15 6.07
N LEU A 33 -9.48 1.12 6.11
CA LEU A 33 -8.72 -0.11 6.11
C LEU A 33 -8.38 -0.51 7.53
N ASP A 34 -8.72 -1.73 7.90
CA ASP A 34 -8.31 -2.26 9.21
C ASP A 34 -6.97 -3.00 9.06
N SER A 35 -6.46 -3.54 10.15
CA SER A 35 -5.16 -4.21 10.12
C SER A 35 -5.14 -5.43 9.21
N LEU A 36 -6.25 -6.13 9.08
CA LEU A 36 -6.34 -7.28 8.18
C LEU A 36 -6.26 -6.83 6.72
N ASP A 37 -6.97 -5.76 6.38
CA ASP A 37 -6.94 -5.20 5.03
C ASP A 37 -5.51 -4.77 4.66
N VAL A 38 -4.82 -4.12 5.58
CA VAL A 38 -3.45 -3.66 5.34
C VAL A 38 -2.52 -4.87 5.17
N ALA A 39 -2.67 -5.89 6.00
CA ALA A 39 -1.84 -7.09 5.90
C ALA A 39 -2.03 -7.79 4.55
N GLU A 40 -3.26 -7.91 4.10
CA GLU A 40 -3.54 -8.52 2.79
C GLU A 40 -2.98 -7.68 1.65
N LEU A 41 -3.11 -6.36 1.74
CA LEU A 41 -2.55 -5.46 0.74
C LEU A 41 -1.03 -5.60 0.67
N VAL A 42 -0.36 -5.67 1.82
CA VAL A 42 1.08 -5.83 1.87
C VAL A 42 1.50 -7.15 1.23
N MET A 43 0.76 -8.22 1.47
CA MET A 43 1.06 -9.51 0.85
C MET A 43 0.95 -9.43 -0.68
N ASP A 44 -0.07 -8.75 -1.18
CA ASP A 44 -0.22 -8.55 -2.63
C ASP A 44 0.94 -7.75 -3.20
N LEU A 45 1.39 -6.73 -2.47
CA LEU A 45 2.51 -5.90 -2.91
C LEU A 45 3.83 -6.66 -2.89
N GLU A 46 4.03 -7.49 -1.88
CA GLU A 46 5.22 -8.35 -1.82
C GLU A 46 5.30 -9.26 -3.05
N ASP A 47 4.18 -9.83 -3.43
CA ASP A 47 4.12 -10.68 -4.62
C ASP A 47 4.35 -9.87 -5.90
N ALA A 48 3.72 -8.69 -5.99
CA ALA A 48 3.80 -7.86 -7.19
C ALA A 48 5.21 -7.33 -7.45
N PHE A 49 5.96 -7.01 -6.40
CA PHE A 49 7.30 -6.45 -6.51
C PHE A 49 8.41 -7.46 -6.20
N SER A 50 8.06 -8.66 -5.79
CA SER A 50 9.02 -9.71 -5.40
C SER A 50 9.95 -9.22 -4.30
N VAL A 51 9.38 -8.59 -3.27
CA VAL A 51 10.12 -8.07 -2.12
C VAL A 51 9.49 -8.56 -0.83
N THR A 52 10.23 -8.42 0.27
CA THR A 52 9.72 -8.70 1.61
C THR A 52 9.55 -7.39 2.35
N ILE A 53 8.38 -7.18 2.92
CA ILE A 53 8.05 -5.96 3.64
C ILE A 53 7.67 -6.32 5.07
N GLU A 54 8.25 -5.62 6.04
CA GLU A 54 7.86 -5.78 7.43
C GLU A 54 6.82 -4.71 7.78
N ILE A 55 5.66 -5.17 8.26
CA ILE A 55 4.61 -4.29 8.70
C ILE A 55 4.91 -3.84 10.13
N ASN A 56 4.76 -2.55 10.40
CA ASN A 56 4.88 -2.04 11.77
C ASN A 56 3.78 -1.01 12.03
N LYS A 57 3.60 -0.66 13.30
CA LYS A 57 2.53 0.25 13.71
C LYS A 57 2.71 1.68 13.25
N ASP A 58 3.90 2.03 12.77
CA ASP A 58 4.17 3.36 12.25
C ASP A 58 3.72 3.52 10.80
N MET A 59 3.32 2.43 10.16
CA MET A 59 2.83 2.46 8.78
C MET A 59 1.35 2.83 8.82
N VAL A 60 1.04 4.10 8.63
CA VAL A 60 -0.32 4.63 8.78
C VAL A 60 -0.87 5.23 7.49
N ALA A 61 -0.03 5.43 6.48
CA ALA A 61 -0.43 6.07 5.22
C ALA A 61 0.15 5.34 4.02
N VAL A 62 -0.40 5.63 2.85
CA VAL A 62 0.06 5.03 1.59
C VAL A 62 1.55 5.28 1.37
N LYS A 63 2.03 6.47 1.70
CA LYS A 63 3.45 6.81 1.52
C LYS A 63 4.37 5.90 2.32
N ASP A 64 3.91 5.39 3.46
CA ASP A 64 4.72 4.49 4.28
C ASP A 64 4.95 3.16 3.57
N LEU A 65 3.93 2.66 2.87
CA LEU A 65 4.06 1.45 2.07
C LEU A 65 4.97 1.69 0.87
N VAL A 66 4.81 2.82 0.19
CA VAL A 66 5.64 3.16 -0.96
C VAL A 66 7.11 3.22 -0.54
N LYS A 67 7.39 3.86 0.58
CA LYS A 67 8.74 3.96 1.10
C LYS A 67 9.32 2.59 1.42
N ALA A 68 8.53 1.74 2.09
CA ALA A 68 8.98 0.40 2.45
C ALA A 68 9.31 -0.43 1.22
N ILE A 69 8.50 -0.33 0.17
CA ILE A 69 8.73 -1.07 -1.08
C ILE A 69 10.00 -0.56 -1.76
N ASP A 70 10.16 0.76 -1.86
CA ASP A 70 11.33 1.34 -2.51
C ASP A 70 12.62 0.96 -1.78
N GLU A 71 12.60 0.94 -0.46
CA GLU A 71 13.74 0.51 0.32
C GLU A 71 14.03 -0.98 0.12
N ALA A 72 13.00 -1.80 0.03
CA ALA A 72 13.15 -3.25 -0.17
C ALA A 72 13.67 -3.59 -1.58
N LYS A 73 13.40 -2.74 -2.56
CA LYS A 73 13.85 -2.94 -3.94
C LYS A 73 15.31 -2.60 -4.15
N GLU A 74 15.92 -1.88 -3.26
CA GLU A 74 17.32 -1.47 -3.38
C GLU A 74 18.30 -2.62 -3.14
#